data_92335aa2b7ed4f9ebf1b8dbf069f1333
#
_entry.id   92335aa2b7ed4f9ebf1b8dbf069f1333
#
_cell.length_a   1.000
_cell.length_b   1.000
_cell.length_c   1.000
_cell.angle_alpha   90.00
_cell.angle_beta   90.00
_cell.angle_gamma   90.00
#
_symmetry.space_group_name_H-M   'P 1'
#
loop_
_entity.id
_entity.type
_entity.pdbx_description
1 polymer ?
#
loop_
_entity_poly.entity_id
_entity_poly.type
_entity_poly.pdbx_seq_one_letter_code
_entity_poly.pdbx_strand_id
1 'polypeptide(L)'
;VPAPARSRVFRLALTCSGDHWRRRPSSWSAPLDELAYGEGEVQRIVAVSAGNVNALYPAAEYLDQNDAAPIESPAQAWNVLTVGAVTEKCTITGATFAGWSPLAAVGDLSPLSRTSVPWQHEWPIKPDVVFEGGNYGVNPANGDSDHLDDLTLLTTNNRLQAGYFNVIADTSAATALASRMAAQVLADRTELWPETVRGLIVHSADWTPAMRGHLPVNPKQNHKRVLLRRYGYGVPDLARAIRSQNNDVTLVIENSMQPFFLDGSTIKTRDMIFHDLPWPVETLEGLGEEQVELRVTLSYFIEPNPGERGWTKRHRYASHGLRFAVKRPEEDVDTFRGRINAAAREEEDSAYGGGQDDGWVLGPRLRDRGSLHSDVWEGTAADLANRHGIAVYPTGGWWREKKRLERYDREVRYALILTLRAQTTIDLYTEIANAISVDVEVETA
;
A
#
# COMPACT_ATOMS: atom_id res chain seq x y z
N VAL A 1 20.65 -20.59 -27.01
CA VAL A 1 20.00 -19.30 -26.77
C VAL A 1 19.65 -19.25 -25.29
N PRO A 2 20.16 -18.29 -24.50
CA PRO A 2 19.73 -18.14 -23.11
C PRO A 2 18.21 -18.00 -23.08
N ALA A 3 17.54 -18.73 -22.16
CA ALA A 3 16.11 -18.54 -21.97
C ALA A 3 15.85 -17.07 -21.59
N PRO A 4 14.80 -16.42 -22.15
CA PRO A 4 14.50 -15.04 -21.81
C PRO A 4 14.32 -14.89 -20.30
N ALA A 5 14.83 -13.79 -19.74
CA ALA A 5 14.67 -13.50 -18.31
C ALA A 5 13.18 -13.48 -17.99
N ARG A 6 12.75 -14.42 -17.14
CA ARG A 6 11.33 -14.51 -16.74
C ARG A 6 11.09 -13.59 -15.55
N SER A 7 10.10 -12.73 -15.65
CA SER A 7 9.56 -12.03 -14.49
C SER A 7 9.03 -13.04 -13.47
N ARG A 8 9.32 -12.81 -12.18
CA ARG A 8 8.93 -13.70 -11.10
C ARG A 8 8.21 -12.94 -10.01
N VAL A 9 7.10 -13.53 -9.54
CA VAL A 9 6.42 -13.12 -8.31
C VAL A 9 6.76 -14.16 -7.24
N PHE A 10 7.28 -13.70 -6.12
CA PHE A 10 7.56 -14.55 -4.98
C PHE A 10 6.41 -14.51 -3.99
N ARG A 11 6.01 -15.68 -3.49
CA ARG A 11 4.99 -15.83 -2.47
C ARG A 11 5.55 -16.55 -1.27
N LEU A 12 5.32 -15.97 -0.08
CA LEU A 12 5.68 -16.57 1.19
C LEU A 12 4.44 -16.62 2.10
N ALA A 13 3.83 -17.80 2.21
CA ALA A 13 2.70 -18.06 3.08
C ALA A 13 3.16 -18.80 4.36
N LEU A 14 4.23 -18.30 4.97
CA LEU A 14 4.83 -18.82 6.19
C LEU A 14 5.03 -17.68 7.17
N THR A 15 4.60 -17.88 8.40
CA THR A 15 4.81 -16.93 9.50
C THR A 15 5.34 -17.66 10.73
N CYS A 16 5.97 -16.92 11.62
CA CYS A 16 6.46 -17.41 12.90
C CYS A 16 5.80 -16.60 14.02
N SER A 17 5.06 -17.29 14.85
CA SER A 17 4.51 -16.74 16.08
C SER A 17 5.63 -16.58 17.10
N GLY A 18 6.08 -15.35 17.32
CA GLY A 18 7.07 -15.05 18.33
C GLY A 18 6.85 -13.64 18.88
N ASP A 19 6.65 -13.51 20.18
CA ASP A 19 6.29 -12.26 20.83
C ASP A 19 7.37 -11.16 20.78
N HIS A 20 8.59 -11.51 20.43
CA HIS A 20 9.75 -10.62 20.60
C HIS A 20 9.83 -9.49 19.57
N TRP A 21 9.11 -9.58 18.43
CA TRP A 21 9.25 -8.66 17.30
C TRP A 21 7.98 -7.89 16.94
N ARG A 22 7.05 -7.77 17.85
CA ARG A 22 5.69 -7.20 17.63
C ARG A 22 5.62 -5.89 16.87
N ARG A 23 6.74 -5.23 16.56
CA ARG A 23 6.75 -3.87 15.99
C ARG A 23 7.92 -3.61 15.05
N ARG A 24 9.06 -4.26 15.26
CA ARG A 24 10.30 -4.02 14.54
C ARG A 24 10.53 -5.10 13.49
N PRO A 25 11.22 -4.77 12.39
CA PRO A 25 11.68 -5.79 11.47
C PRO A 25 12.46 -6.88 12.22
N SER A 26 12.10 -8.12 11.99
CA SER A 26 12.73 -9.28 12.62
C SER A 26 14.05 -9.66 11.91
N SER A 27 14.78 -10.62 12.45
CA SER A 27 15.92 -11.23 11.76
C SER A 27 15.54 -11.95 10.47
N TRP A 28 14.27 -12.23 10.27
CA TRP A 28 13.74 -12.85 9.06
C TRP A 28 13.14 -11.81 8.09
N SER A 29 12.48 -10.76 8.57
CA SER A 29 11.94 -9.71 7.69
C SER A 29 13.03 -8.86 7.03
N ALA A 30 14.16 -8.62 7.71
CA ALA A 30 15.26 -7.87 7.12
C ALA A 30 15.90 -8.55 5.88
N PRO A 31 16.22 -9.85 5.88
CA PRO A 31 16.65 -10.56 4.65
C PRO A 31 15.59 -10.56 3.53
N LEU A 32 14.28 -10.53 3.86
CA LEU A 32 13.26 -10.37 2.83
C LEU A 32 13.25 -8.97 2.22
N ASP A 33 13.48 -7.94 3.03
CA ASP A 33 13.65 -6.58 2.52
C ASP A 33 14.87 -6.45 1.63
N GLU A 34 15.98 -7.09 2.00
CA GLU A 34 17.20 -7.16 1.20
C GLU A 34 16.97 -7.92 -0.11
N LEU A 35 16.27 -9.07 -0.07
CA LEU A 35 15.87 -9.83 -1.24
C LEU A 35 14.99 -9.02 -2.20
N ALA A 36 14.00 -8.29 -1.66
CA ALA A 36 13.11 -7.45 -2.46
C ALA A 36 13.85 -6.24 -3.04
N TYR A 37 14.72 -5.61 -2.28
CA TYR A 37 15.56 -4.49 -2.71
C TYR A 37 16.60 -4.90 -3.75
N GLY A 38 17.15 -6.12 -3.66
CA GLY A 38 18.05 -6.71 -4.66
C GLY A 38 19.30 -5.87 -4.95
N GLU A 39 19.88 -5.28 -3.91
CA GLU A 39 21.05 -4.39 -3.97
C GLU A 39 20.84 -3.11 -4.82
N GLY A 40 19.57 -2.78 -5.12
CA GLY A 40 19.21 -1.68 -6.00
C GLY A 40 19.23 -2.01 -7.49
N GLU A 41 19.65 -3.24 -7.88
CA GLU A 41 19.82 -3.66 -9.26
C GLU A 41 18.72 -4.61 -9.74
N VAL A 42 18.37 -5.60 -8.92
CA VAL A 42 17.41 -6.66 -9.28
C VAL A 42 16.32 -6.73 -8.24
N GLN A 43 15.41 -5.76 -8.26
CA GLN A 43 14.27 -5.71 -7.35
C GLN A 43 13.28 -6.86 -7.64
N ARG A 44 12.54 -7.24 -6.60
CA ARG A 44 11.60 -8.38 -6.67
C ARG A 44 10.30 -8.06 -5.96
N ILE A 45 9.19 -8.44 -6.58
CA ILE A 45 7.88 -8.45 -5.91
C ILE A 45 7.75 -9.70 -5.04
N VAL A 46 7.52 -9.49 -3.75
CA VAL A 46 7.35 -10.54 -2.75
C VAL A 46 6.05 -10.31 -2.00
N ALA A 47 5.11 -11.24 -2.07
CA ALA A 47 3.88 -11.22 -1.29
C ALA A 47 4.02 -12.12 -0.06
N VAL A 48 3.62 -11.61 1.11
CA VAL A 48 3.78 -12.30 2.40
C VAL A 48 2.47 -12.29 3.16
N SER A 49 2.08 -13.42 3.76
CA SER A 49 0.89 -13.53 4.59
C SER A 49 1.05 -12.79 5.92
N ALA A 50 -0.01 -12.13 6.38
CA ALA A 50 -0.01 -11.36 7.64
C ALA A 50 0.08 -12.24 8.89
N GLY A 51 -0.22 -13.54 8.76
CA GLY A 51 -0.39 -14.47 9.87
C GLY A 51 -1.84 -14.66 10.26
N ASN A 52 -2.12 -15.72 11.03
CA ASN A 52 -3.48 -16.17 11.29
C ASN A 52 -3.86 -16.08 12.77
N VAL A 53 -5.15 -15.85 13.03
CA VAL A 53 -5.77 -16.00 14.35
C VAL A 53 -6.41 -17.40 14.40
N ASN A 54 -5.89 -18.26 15.27
CA ASN A 54 -6.27 -19.69 15.26
C ASN A 54 -7.38 -20.04 16.26
N ALA A 55 -7.77 -19.11 17.13
CA ALA A 55 -8.83 -19.34 18.12
C ALA A 55 -9.54 -18.04 18.46
N LEU A 56 -10.86 -18.05 18.43
CA LEU A 56 -11.74 -16.92 18.71
C LEU A 56 -12.72 -17.29 19.83
N TYR A 57 -12.62 -16.65 20.98
CA TYR A 57 -13.47 -16.86 22.13
C TYR A 57 -13.72 -15.56 22.90
N PRO A 58 -14.94 -15.12 23.07
CA PRO A 58 -16.16 -15.53 22.35
C PRO A 58 -16.19 -15.00 20.89
N ALA A 59 -16.94 -15.65 20.02
CA ALA A 59 -17.05 -15.26 18.61
C ALA A 59 -17.52 -13.81 18.41
N ALA A 60 -18.40 -13.30 19.26
CA ALA A 60 -18.94 -11.94 19.21
C ALA A 60 -17.86 -10.82 19.28
N GLU A 61 -16.68 -11.13 19.77
CA GLU A 61 -15.57 -10.17 19.94
C GLU A 61 -14.44 -10.38 18.91
N TYR A 62 -14.74 -11.00 17.76
CA TYR A 62 -13.69 -11.40 16.82
C TYR A 62 -12.83 -10.24 16.33
N LEU A 63 -13.42 -9.07 16.04
CA LEU A 63 -12.65 -7.90 15.59
C LEU A 63 -11.67 -7.40 16.66
N ASP A 64 -12.07 -7.37 17.92
CA ASP A 64 -11.17 -6.97 19.01
C ASP A 64 -10.04 -7.98 19.21
N GLN A 65 -10.32 -9.26 19.00
CA GLN A 65 -9.31 -10.31 19.05
C GLN A 65 -8.34 -10.21 17.87
N ASN A 66 -8.83 -9.94 16.65
CA ASN A 66 -7.99 -9.70 15.49
C ASN A 66 -7.11 -8.44 15.69
N ASP A 67 -7.67 -7.36 16.24
CA ASP A 67 -6.93 -6.14 16.55
C ASP A 67 -5.86 -6.36 17.63
N ALA A 68 -6.10 -7.24 18.60
CA ALA A 68 -5.12 -7.62 19.61
C ALA A 68 -4.04 -8.58 19.08
N ALA A 69 -4.25 -9.22 17.93
CA ALA A 69 -3.34 -10.17 17.30
C ALA A 69 -2.43 -9.47 16.29
N PRO A 70 -1.19 -9.10 16.64
CA PRO A 70 -0.29 -8.37 15.74
C PRO A 70 0.19 -9.27 14.60
N ILE A 71 0.44 -8.64 13.46
CA ILE A 71 1.07 -9.28 12.29
C ILE A 71 2.35 -10.01 12.68
N GLU A 72 2.52 -11.21 12.16
CA GLU A 72 3.62 -12.11 12.47
C GLU A 72 4.85 -11.87 11.60
N SER A 73 6.01 -12.32 12.09
CA SER A 73 7.25 -12.34 11.30
C SER A 73 7.12 -13.38 10.17
N PRO A 74 7.57 -13.06 8.93
CA PRO A 74 8.36 -11.89 8.53
C PRO A 74 7.57 -10.74 7.90
N ALA A 75 6.25 -10.72 8.04
CA ALA A 75 5.37 -9.77 7.35
C ALA A 75 5.51 -8.30 7.84
N GLN A 76 6.39 -8.03 8.82
CA GLN A 76 6.79 -6.66 9.19
C GLN A 76 7.76 -6.02 8.18
N ALA A 77 8.23 -6.76 7.19
CA ALA A 77 9.14 -6.27 6.16
C ALA A 77 8.52 -5.07 5.40
N TRP A 78 9.38 -4.12 5.02
CA TRP A 78 8.93 -2.84 4.41
C TRP A 78 8.69 -2.96 2.91
N ASN A 79 9.54 -3.72 2.22
CA ASN A 79 9.53 -3.82 0.75
C ASN A 79 8.54 -4.84 0.23
N VAL A 80 8.06 -5.75 1.08
CA VAL A 80 7.10 -6.80 0.68
C VAL A 80 5.67 -6.27 0.65
N LEU A 81 4.82 -6.91 -0.15
CA LEU A 81 3.38 -6.76 -0.09
C LEU A 81 2.83 -7.69 1.00
N THR A 82 2.46 -7.14 2.15
CA THR A 82 1.86 -7.90 3.25
C THR A 82 0.36 -8.01 3.03
N VAL A 83 -0.16 -9.24 3.04
CA VAL A 83 -1.54 -9.55 2.69
C VAL A 83 -2.31 -10.06 3.91
N GLY A 84 -3.34 -9.31 4.30
CA GLY A 84 -4.36 -9.73 5.25
C GLY A 84 -5.53 -10.42 4.56
N ALA A 85 -6.57 -10.77 5.32
CA ALA A 85 -7.73 -11.45 4.78
C ALA A 85 -9.04 -10.68 5.02
N VAL A 86 -9.86 -10.63 3.99
CA VAL A 86 -11.26 -10.20 3.97
C VAL A 86 -12.12 -11.42 3.65
N THR A 87 -13.42 -11.35 3.82
CA THR A 87 -14.32 -12.43 3.40
C THR A 87 -15.54 -11.95 2.63
N GLU A 88 -15.81 -12.61 1.52
CA GLU A 88 -17.08 -12.59 0.79
C GLU A 88 -17.88 -13.90 1.04
N LYS A 89 -17.33 -14.82 1.83
CA LYS A 89 -17.90 -16.14 2.12
C LYS A 89 -18.88 -16.05 3.28
N CYS A 90 -20.17 -15.88 2.96
CA CYS A 90 -21.24 -15.70 3.96
C CYS A 90 -22.45 -16.57 3.71
N THR A 91 -22.39 -17.54 2.79
CA THR A 91 -23.49 -18.46 2.47
C THR A 91 -23.17 -19.87 2.97
N ILE A 92 -24.02 -20.42 3.83
CA ILE A 92 -23.92 -21.78 4.37
C ILE A 92 -25.04 -22.61 3.75
N THR A 93 -24.70 -23.67 3.02
CA THR A 93 -25.64 -24.54 2.28
C THR A 93 -25.71 -25.95 2.85
N GLY A 94 -24.69 -26.38 3.60
CA GLY A 94 -24.60 -27.75 4.14
C GLY A 94 -25.69 -28.04 5.15
N ALA A 95 -26.48 -29.12 4.93
CA ALA A 95 -27.56 -29.53 5.82
C ALA A 95 -27.08 -29.81 7.26
N THR A 96 -25.83 -30.25 7.42
CA THR A 96 -25.19 -30.50 8.74
C THR A 96 -25.07 -29.22 9.56
N PHE A 97 -25.01 -28.08 8.92
CA PHE A 97 -24.83 -26.75 9.54
C PHE A 97 -26.10 -25.90 9.44
N ALA A 98 -27.28 -26.58 9.38
CA ALA A 98 -28.56 -25.88 9.38
C ALA A 98 -28.70 -24.97 10.61
N GLY A 99 -28.98 -23.69 10.36
CA GLY A 99 -29.11 -22.69 11.42
C GLY A 99 -27.83 -22.01 11.87
N TRP A 100 -26.66 -22.44 11.37
CA TRP A 100 -25.40 -21.71 11.58
C TRP A 100 -25.40 -20.39 10.77
N SER A 101 -24.67 -19.40 11.26
CA SER A 101 -24.50 -18.10 10.59
C SER A 101 -23.02 -17.79 10.36
N PRO A 102 -22.68 -17.03 9.31
CA PRO A 102 -21.30 -16.58 9.13
C PRO A 102 -20.93 -15.61 10.26
N LEU A 103 -19.67 -15.65 10.72
CA LEU A 103 -19.16 -14.81 11.80
C LEU A 103 -18.93 -13.38 11.33
N ALA A 104 -18.18 -13.20 10.25
CA ALA A 104 -17.95 -11.90 9.64
C ALA A 104 -18.99 -11.61 8.57
N ALA A 105 -19.38 -10.35 8.42
CA ALA A 105 -20.22 -9.87 7.33
C ALA A 105 -19.48 -9.90 5.98
N VAL A 106 -20.25 -9.89 4.89
CA VAL A 106 -19.70 -9.77 3.52
C VAL A 106 -18.85 -8.51 3.40
N GLY A 107 -17.62 -8.67 2.93
CA GLY A 107 -16.68 -7.59 2.71
C GLY A 107 -15.99 -7.07 3.98
N ASP A 108 -16.18 -7.72 5.14
CA ASP A 108 -15.50 -7.36 6.37
C ASP A 108 -14.24 -8.20 6.61
N LEU A 109 -13.48 -7.87 7.66
CA LEU A 109 -12.26 -8.59 8.02
C LEU A 109 -12.56 -10.08 8.22
N SER A 110 -11.81 -10.93 7.55
CA SER A 110 -11.84 -12.36 7.87
C SER A 110 -11.45 -12.58 9.34
N PRO A 111 -12.20 -13.40 10.10
CA PRO A 111 -11.84 -13.73 11.47
C PRO A 111 -10.45 -14.34 11.63
N LEU A 112 -9.90 -14.82 10.53
CA LEU A 112 -8.59 -15.46 10.44
C LEU A 112 -7.42 -14.46 10.27
N SER A 113 -7.68 -13.16 10.00
CA SER A 113 -6.66 -12.17 9.69
C SER A 113 -6.04 -11.55 10.93
N ARG A 114 -4.73 -11.33 10.89
CA ARG A 114 -4.01 -10.48 11.87
C ARG A 114 -3.92 -9.03 11.40
N THR A 115 -3.69 -8.10 12.33
CA THR A 115 -3.67 -6.66 12.08
C THR A 115 -2.41 -6.00 12.62
N SER A 116 -2.17 -4.72 12.27
CA SER A 116 -1.12 -3.91 12.91
C SER A 116 -1.68 -2.83 13.84
N VAL A 117 -2.92 -2.96 14.28
CA VAL A 117 -3.56 -2.00 15.19
C VAL A 117 -2.74 -1.76 16.46
N PRO A 118 -2.12 -2.78 17.12
CA PRO A 118 -1.31 -2.57 18.31
C PRO A 118 0.06 -1.94 18.07
N TRP A 119 0.45 -1.71 16.80
CA TRP A 119 1.76 -1.16 16.49
C TRP A 119 1.85 0.33 16.79
N GLN A 120 3.07 0.79 17.11
CA GLN A 120 3.38 2.22 17.20
C GLN A 120 3.23 2.88 15.83
N HIS A 121 2.93 4.17 15.84
CA HIS A 121 2.60 4.92 14.62
C HIS A 121 3.78 5.11 13.66
N GLU A 122 5.02 4.94 14.12
CA GLU A 122 6.25 5.09 13.33
C GLU A 122 6.49 3.95 12.34
N TRP A 123 5.91 2.77 12.61
CA TRP A 123 6.10 1.59 11.78
C TRP A 123 5.18 1.58 10.56
N PRO A 124 5.57 0.86 9.50
CA PRO A 124 4.76 0.75 8.28
C PRO A 124 3.32 0.38 8.57
N ILE A 125 2.44 0.77 7.66
CA ILE A 125 1.06 0.29 7.64
C ILE A 125 1.10 -1.14 7.14
N LYS A 126 0.54 -2.07 7.91
CA LYS A 126 0.39 -3.47 7.55
C LYS A 126 -0.94 -4.01 8.12
N PRO A 127 -1.64 -4.92 7.40
CA PRO A 127 -1.30 -5.38 6.06
C PRO A 127 -1.32 -4.21 5.06
N ASP A 128 -0.73 -4.39 3.87
CA ASP A 128 -0.86 -3.37 2.81
C ASP A 128 -2.24 -3.46 2.15
N VAL A 129 -2.73 -4.67 1.91
CA VAL A 129 -4.04 -4.98 1.30
C VAL A 129 -4.65 -6.23 1.91
N VAL A 130 -5.93 -6.45 1.64
CA VAL A 130 -6.64 -7.68 2.02
C VAL A 130 -7.25 -8.36 0.79
N PHE A 131 -7.27 -9.69 0.80
CA PHE A 131 -7.90 -10.54 -0.22
C PHE A 131 -8.76 -11.60 0.46
N GLU A 132 -9.63 -12.29 -0.28
CA GLU A 132 -10.46 -13.37 0.26
C GLU A 132 -9.62 -14.41 1.00
N GLY A 133 -9.96 -14.66 2.27
CA GLY A 133 -9.29 -15.62 3.12
C GLY A 133 -10.24 -16.56 3.87
N GLY A 134 -11.53 -16.52 3.55
CA GLY A 134 -12.53 -17.34 4.21
C GLY A 134 -13.10 -16.73 5.48
N ASN A 135 -14.05 -17.45 6.09
CA ASN A 135 -14.82 -17.04 7.24
C ASN A 135 -15.00 -18.23 8.21
N TYR A 136 -15.46 -17.95 9.41
CA TYR A 136 -15.98 -18.97 10.33
C TYR A 136 -17.51 -19.02 10.30
N GLY A 137 -18.06 -20.19 10.60
CA GLY A 137 -19.48 -20.36 10.97
C GLY A 137 -19.65 -20.30 12.47
N VAL A 138 -20.76 -19.73 12.93
CA VAL A 138 -21.13 -19.65 14.35
C VAL A 138 -22.29 -20.62 14.64
N ASN A 139 -22.10 -21.50 15.60
CA ASN A 139 -23.12 -22.42 16.07
C ASN A 139 -24.15 -21.68 16.96
N PRO A 140 -25.42 -21.64 16.57
CA PRO A 140 -26.44 -20.93 17.34
C PRO A 140 -26.74 -21.55 18.73
N ALA A 141 -26.34 -22.80 18.95
CA ALA A 141 -26.63 -23.49 20.19
C ALA A 141 -25.72 -23.08 21.34
N ASN A 142 -24.45 -22.75 21.06
CA ASN A 142 -23.45 -22.46 22.09
C ASN A 142 -22.57 -21.23 21.76
N GLY A 143 -22.72 -20.64 20.58
CA GLY A 143 -21.92 -19.48 20.14
C GLY A 143 -20.48 -19.81 19.72
N ASP A 144 -20.09 -21.07 19.65
CA ASP A 144 -18.78 -21.48 19.22
C ASP A 144 -18.60 -21.22 17.69
N SER A 145 -17.41 -20.90 17.29
CA SER A 145 -17.06 -20.73 15.88
C SER A 145 -16.22 -21.89 15.36
N ASP A 146 -16.48 -22.30 14.11
CA ASP A 146 -15.74 -23.39 13.46
C ASP A 146 -15.55 -23.15 11.97
N HIS A 147 -14.60 -23.88 11.39
CA HIS A 147 -14.37 -23.93 9.95
C HIS A 147 -15.49 -24.71 9.25
N LEU A 148 -16.11 -24.07 8.24
CA LEU A 148 -17.06 -24.72 7.37
C LEU A 148 -16.54 -24.64 5.93
N ASP A 149 -16.63 -25.75 5.19
CA ASP A 149 -16.17 -25.82 3.79
C ASP A 149 -16.83 -24.75 2.91
N ASP A 150 -18.13 -24.48 3.13
CA ASP A 150 -18.89 -23.44 2.42
C ASP A 150 -18.30 -22.02 2.60
N LEU A 151 -17.60 -21.77 3.71
CA LEU A 151 -17.03 -20.48 4.07
C LEU A 151 -15.52 -20.38 3.76
N THR A 152 -15.00 -21.31 2.97
CA THR A 152 -13.58 -21.40 2.57
C THR A 152 -13.40 -21.31 1.06
N LEU A 153 -12.17 -21.37 0.58
CA LEU A 153 -11.85 -21.35 -0.85
C LEU A 153 -11.54 -22.76 -1.34
N LEU A 154 -11.99 -23.07 -2.54
CA LEU A 154 -11.67 -24.33 -3.20
C LEU A 154 -10.22 -24.31 -3.73
N THR A 155 -9.50 -25.40 -3.49
CA THR A 155 -8.15 -25.62 -4.02
C THR A 155 -7.96 -27.06 -4.49
N THR A 156 -6.84 -27.34 -5.15
CA THR A 156 -6.44 -28.71 -5.51
C THR A 156 -5.90 -29.47 -4.30
N ASN A 157 -6.17 -30.78 -4.28
CA ASN A 157 -5.69 -31.67 -3.23
C ASN A 157 -4.34 -32.28 -3.60
N ASN A 158 -3.40 -32.26 -2.67
CA ASN A 158 -2.10 -32.94 -2.83
C ASN A 158 -2.18 -34.47 -2.55
N ARG A 159 -3.30 -34.95 -2.00
CA ARG A 159 -3.59 -36.36 -1.72
C ARG A 159 -4.67 -36.85 -2.66
N LEU A 160 -4.30 -37.17 -3.91
CA LEU A 160 -5.24 -37.53 -4.97
C LEU A 160 -6.14 -38.73 -4.61
N GLN A 161 -5.70 -39.62 -3.71
CA GLN A 161 -6.50 -40.74 -3.22
C GLN A 161 -7.68 -40.30 -2.34
N ALA A 162 -7.57 -39.12 -1.73
CA ALA A 162 -8.63 -38.55 -0.90
C ALA A 162 -9.59 -37.62 -1.71
N GLY A 163 -9.30 -37.40 -3.00
CA GLY A 163 -10.08 -36.55 -3.89
C GLY A 163 -9.21 -35.51 -4.62
N TYR A 164 -9.76 -34.93 -5.68
CA TYR A 164 -9.04 -33.95 -6.51
C TYR A 164 -9.04 -32.53 -5.92
N PHE A 165 -10.01 -32.24 -5.09
CA PHE A 165 -10.22 -30.92 -4.50
C PHE A 165 -10.11 -30.98 -2.96
N ASN A 166 -9.75 -29.85 -2.40
CA ASN A 166 -9.71 -29.60 -0.96
C ASN A 166 -10.12 -28.13 -0.73
N VAL A 167 -10.22 -27.74 0.51
CA VAL A 167 -10.48 -26.35 0.91
C VAL A 167 -9.23 -25.72 1.52
N ILE A 168 -9.15 -24.40 1.42
CA ILE A 168 -8.09 -23.58 2.02
C ILE A 168 -8.71 -22.28 2.52
N ALA A 169 -8.18 -21.76 3.60
CA ALA A 169 -8.55 -20.45 4.14
C ALA A 169 -7.31 -19.67 4.56
N ASP A 170 -7.49 -18.71 5.42
CA ASP A 170 -6.47 -17.92 6.09
C ASP A 170 -5.79 -16.87 5.19
N THR A 171 -4.88 -16.12 5.78
CA THR A 171 -4.04 -15.16 5.04
C THR A 171 -3.11 -15.85 4.03
N SER A 172 -2.93 -17.17 4.13
CA SER A 172 -2.21 -17.98 3.14
C SER A 172 -2.96 -18.05 1.81
N ALA A 173 -4.28 -18.25 1.83
CA ALA A 173 -5.14 -18.22 0.63
C ALA A 173 -5.19 -16.81 0.03
N ALA A 174 -5.42 -15.79 0.87
CA ALA A 174 -5.38 -14.39 0.47
C ALA A 174 -4.08 -14.01 -0.23
N THR A 175 -2.92 -14.45 0.29
CA THR A 175 -1.60 -14.19 -0.31
C THR A 175 -1.44 -14.88 -1.67
N ALA A 176 -2.07 -16.04 -1.87
CA ALA A 176 -2.07 -16.70 -3.18
C ALA A 176 -2.84 -15.87 -4.23
N LEU A 177 -4.00 -15.31 -3.85
CA LEU A 177 -4.78 -14.43 -4.72
C LEU A 177 -4.03 -13.13 -5.04
N ALA A 178 -3.38 -12.53 -4.05
CA ALA A 178 -2.52 -11.35 -4.26
C ALA A 178 -1.37 -11.62 -5.22
N SER A 179 -0.70 -12.77 -5.08
CA SER A 179 0.37 -13.19 -5.99
C SER A 179 -0.13 -13.47 -7.41
N ARG A 180 -1.33 -14.04 -7.55
CA ARG A 180 -2.01 -14.18 -8.84
C ARG A 180 -2.26 -12.82 -9.47
N MET A 181 -2.78 -11.86 -8.72
CA MET A 181 -3.01 -10.50 -9.23
C MET A 181 -1.71 -9.83 -9.67
N ALA A 182 -0.62 -9.94 -8.89
CA ALA A 182 0.69 -9.42 -9.28
C ALA A 182 1.20 -10.05 -10.58
N ALA A 183 1.00 -11.35 -10.76
CA ALA A 183 1.36 -12.04 -12.01
C ALA A 183 0.49 -11.59 -13.19
N GLN A 184 -0.80 -11.30 -12.97
CA GLN A 184 -1.69 -10.78 -14.01
C GLN A 184 -1.31 -9.36 -14.44
N VAL A 185 -0.95 -8.47 -13.50
CA VAL A 185 -0.43 -7.12 -13.80
C VAL A 185 0.85 -7.21 -14.63
N LEU A 186 1.79 -8.09 -14.25
CA LEU A 186 3.03 -8.32 -15.01
C LEU A 186 2.80 -8.99 -16.37
N ALA A 187 1.75 -9.79 -16.52
CA ALA A 187 1.39 -10.40 -17.81
C ALA A 187 0.79 -9.37 -18.78
N ASP A 188 0.09 -8.38 -18.27
CA ASP A 188 -0.47 -7.28 -19.05
C ASP A 188 0.63 -6.28 -19.50
N ARG A 189 1.54 -5.94 -18.59
CA ARG A 189 2.67 -5.03 -18.84
C ARG A 189 3.97 -5.59 -18.25
N THR A 190 4.74 -6.29 -19.06
CA THR A 190 5.93 -7.04 -18.67
C THR A 190 7.13 -6.18 -18.29
N GLU A 191 7.13 -4.92 -18.71
CA GLU A 191 8.17 -3.92 -18.47
C GLU A 191 8.11 -3.25 -17.10
N LEU A 192 6.97 -3.35 -16.40
CA LEU A 192 6.77 -2.68 -15.12
C LEU A 192 7.77 -3.11 -14.05
N TRP A 193 8.23 -2.14 -13.29
CA TRP A 193 9.09 -2.38 -12.14
C TRP A 193 8.34 -3.07 -10.99
N PRO A 194 9.02 -3.85 -10.15
CA PRO A 194 8.41 -4.46 -8.96
C PRO A 194 7.75 -3.45 -8.03
N GLU A 195 8.33 -2.25 -7.88
CA GLU A 195 7.77 -1.13 -7.14
C GLU A 195 6.44 -0.67 -7.72
N THR A 196 6.33 -0.65 -9.04
CA THR A 196 5.12 -0.26 -9.76
C THR A 196 4.02 -1.31 -9.61
N VAL A 197 4.35 -2.59 -9.74
CA VAL A 197 3.38 -3.68 -9.52
C VAL A 197 2.82 -3.63 -8.11
N ARG A 198 3.68 -3.45 -7.10
CA ARG A 198 3.25 -3.28 -5.70
C ARG A 198 2.37 -2.03 -5.55
N GLY A 199 2.79 -0.93 -6.16
CA GLY A 199 2.06 0.33 -6.17
C GLY A 199 0.67 0.21 -6.79
N LEU A 200 0.54 -0.42 -7.96
CA LEU A 200 -0.73 -0.61 -8.68
C LEU A 200 -1.73 -1.48 -7.90
N ILE A 201 -1.26 -2.54 -7.25
CA ILE A 201 -2.11 -3.37 -6.39
C ILE A 201 -2.71 -2.52 -5.27
N VAL A 202 -1.89 -1.73 -4.57
CA VAL A 202 -2.37 -0.86 -3.49
C VAL A 202 -3.21 0.30 -4.01
N HIS A 203 -2.82 0.88 -5.13
CA HIS A 203 -3.52 2.00 -5.76
C HIS A 203 -4.95 1.63 -6.19
N SER A 204 -5.15 0.39 -6.64
CA SER A 204 -6.47 -0.12 -7.03
C SER A 204 -7.36 -0.52 -5.84
N ALA A 205 -6.82 -0.55 -4.63
CA ALA A 205 -7.54 -1.01 -3.46
C ALA A 205 -8.54 0.01 -2.92
N ASP A 206 -9.69 -0.46 -2.45
CA ASP A 206 -10.69 0.35 -1.77
C ASP A 206 -11.26 -0.36 -0.54
N TRP A 207 -11.67 0.42 0.45
CA TRP A 207 -12.42 -0.08 1.58
C TRP A 207 -13.86 -0.41 1.16
N THR A 208 -14.32 -1.60 1.51
CA THR A 208 -15.70 -2.05 1.28
C THR A 208 -16.70 -1.23 2.10
N PRO A 209 -18.00 -1.30 1.79
CA PRO A 209 -19.04 -0.70 2.64
C PRO A 209 -19.01 -1.23 4.08
N ALA A 210 -18.73 -2.52 4.30
CA ALA A 210 -18.62 -3.12 5.63
C ALA A 210 -17.46 -2.49 6.43
N MET A 211 -16.27 -2.38 5.81
CA MET A 211 -15.11 -1.72 6.42
C MET A 211 -15.40 -0.25 6.77
N ARG A 212 -16.00 0.50 5.84
CA ARG A 212 -16.38 1.91 6.07
C ARG A 212 -17.42 2.06 7.17
N GLY A 213 -18.30 1.06 7.35
CA GLY A 213 -19.31 1.00 8.41
C GLY A 213 -18.73 1.04 9.83
N HIS A 214 -17.45 0.72 10.02
CA HIS A 214 -16.76 0.87 11.31
C HIS A 214 -16.33 2.30 11.62
N LEU A 215 -16.42 3.22 10.66
CA LEU A 215 -16.14 4.63 10.89
C LEU A 215 -17.38 5.35 11.46
N PRO A 216 -17.23 6.20 12.48
CA PRO A 216 -18.31 7.09 12.88
C PRO A 216 -18.59 8.13 11.78
N VAL A 217 -19.73 8.79 11.85
CA VAL A 217 -20.17 9.82 10.89
C VAL A 217 -19.09 10.91 10.66
N ASN A 218 -18.36 11.30 11.72
CA ASN A 218 -17.25 12.25 11.62
C ASN A 218 -15.94 11.58 12.11
N PRO A 219 -15.26 10.83 11.23
CA PRO A 219 -14.11 10.06 11.63
C PRO A 219 -12.91 10.95 11.93
N LYS A 220 -12.38 10.82 13.16
CA LYS A 220 -11.10 11.44 13.57
C LYS A 220 -9.93 10.62 13.02
N GLN A 221 -8.74 11.20 12.99
CA GLN A 221 -7.50 10.55 12.55
C GLN A 221 -7.25 9.18 13.24
N ASN A 222 -7.60 9.05 14.52
CA ASN A 222 -7.44 7.76 15.21
C ASN A 222 -8.37 6.66 14.65
N HIS A 223 -9.60 7.01 14.26
CA HIS A 223 -10.52 6.04 13.64
C HIS A 223 -9.99 5.58 12.28
N LYS A 224 -9.51 6.52 11.44
CA LYS A 224 -8.88 6.22 10.15
C LYS A 224 -7.61 5.38 10.34
N ARG A 225 -6.81 5.66 11.39
CA ARG A 225 -5.63 4.86 11.74
C ARG A 225 -5.97 3.41 12.07
N VAL A 226 -7.01 3.18 12.87
CA VAL A 226 -7.45 1.81 13.21
C VAL A 226 -7.89 1.09 11.95
N LEU A 227 -8.72 1.72 11.11
CA LEU A 227 -9.19 1.13 9.87
C LEU A 227 -8.01 0.75 8.96
N LEU A 228 -7.09 1.69 8.74
CA LEU A 228 -5.92 1.50 7.89
C LEU A 228 -4.99 0.38 8.41
N ARG A 229 -4.84 0.23 9.74
CA ARG A 229 -4.02 -0.81 10.34
C ARG A 229 -4.72 -2.16 10.44
N ARG A 230 -6.04 -2.19 10.28
CA ARG A 230 -6.85 -3.40 10.23
C ARG A 230 -6.91 -3.98 8.81
N TYR A 231 -7.19 -3.14 7.82
CA TYR A 231 -7.49 -3.54 6.45
C TYR A 231 -6.43 -3.11 5.41
N GLY A 232 -5.38 -2.39 5.83
CA GLY A 232 -4.50 -1.72 4.88
C GLY A 232 -5.29 -0.73 4.02
N TYR A 233 -4.92 -0.67 2.75
CA TYR A 233 -5.61 0.18 1.78
C TYR A 233 -6.91 -0.44 1.25
N GLY A 234 -7.30 -1.64 1.72
CA GLY A 234 -8.54 -2.30 1.38
C GLY A 234 -8.37 -3.46 0.41
N VAL A 235 -9.44 -3.73 -0.37
CA VAL A 235 -9.51 -4.81 -1.35
C VAL A 235 -9.09 -4.31 -2.73
N PRO A 236 -8.01 -4.84 -3.33
CA PRO A 236 -7.58 -4.46 -4.67
C PRO A 236 -8.54 -4.93 -5.76
N ASP A 237 -8.62 -4.14 -6.83
CA ASP A 237 -9.37 -4.44 -8.04
C ASP A 237 -8.42 -4.59 -9.25
N LEU A 238 -8.43 -5.76 -9.90
CA LEU A 238 -7.56 -6.05 -11.03
C LEU A 238 -7.85 -5.14 -12.24
N ALA A 239 -9.13 -4.87 -12.52
CA ALA A 239 -9.49 -4.05 -13.69
C ALA A 239 -8.94 -2.63 -13.52
N ARG A 240 -9.06 -2.04 -12.32
CA ARG A 240 -8.48 -0.73 -12.01
C ARG A 240 -6.94 -0.74 -11.99
N ALA A 241 -6.32 -1.86 -11.63
CA ALA A 241 -4.86 -1.95 -11.62
C ALA A 241 -4.23 -1.98 -13.02
N ILE A 242 -4.96 -2.45 -14.04
CA ILE A 242 -4.42 -2.65 -15.40
C ILE A 242 -5.01 -1.71 -16.46
N ARG A 243 -6.14 -1.04 -16.17
CA ARG A 243 -6.86 -0.22 -17.16
C ARG A 243 -7.33 1.09 -16.57
N SER A 244 -7.16 2.17 -17.34
CA SER A 244 -7.92 3.41 -17.16
C SER A 244 -9.31 3.26 -17.77
N GLN A 245 -10.27 4.03 -17.26
CA GLN A 245 -11.63 4.16 -17.79
C GLN A 245 -11.85 5.63 -18.19
N ASN A 246 -12.91 5.93 -18.94
CA ASN A 246 -13.14 7.28 -19.47
C ASN A 246 -13.17 8.37 -18.39
N ASN A 247 -13.71 8.07 -17.21
CA ASN A 247 -13.80 8.96 -16.07
C ASN A 247 -12.86 8.60 -14.90
N ASP A 248 -11.92 7.69 -15.13
CA ASP A 248 -10.96 7.17 -14.14
C ASP A 248 -9.61 6.94 -14.85
N VAL A 249 -8.79 7.98 -14.89
CA VAL A 249 -7.53 8.01 -15.66
C VAL A 249 -6.35 7.81 -14.74
N THR A 250 -5.59 6.75 -14.99
CA THR A 250 -4.39 6.42 -14.22
C THR A 250 -3.12 6.74 -14.98
N LEU A 251 -2.28 7.57 -14.38
CA LEU A 251 -0.92 7.88 -14.82
C LEU A 251 0.07 7.07 -13.99
N VAL A 252 1.08 6.52 -14.64
CA VAL A 252 2.16 5.77 -14.00
C VAL A 252 3.50 6.40 -14.38
N ILE A 253 4.25 6.83 -13.39
CA ILE A 253 5.57 7.43 -13.54
C ILE A 253 6.57 6.51 -12.83
N GLU A 254 7.50 5.93 -13.59
CA GLU A 254 8.66 5.21 -13.08
C GLU A 254 9.88 6.11 -13.23
N ASN A 255 10.54 6.46 -12.12
CA ASN A 255 11.69 7.34 -12.15
C ASN A 255 12.70 6.97 -11.06
N SER A 256 13.91 7.51 -11.16
CA SER A 256 14.95 7.38 -10.15
C SER A 256 15.40 8.73 -9.64
N MET A 257 15.93 8.75 -8.42
CA MET A 257 16.57 9.92 -7.85
C MET A 257 17.71 9.53 -6.93
N GLN A 258 18.71 10.38 -6.84
CA GLN A 258 19.75 10.28 -5.82
C GLN A 258 19.31 11.06 -4.58
N PRO A 259 18.97 10.41 -3.44
CA PRO A 259 18.38 11.09 -2.29
C PRO A 259 19.37 11.97 -1.52
N PHE A 260 20.65 11.64 -1.57
CA PHE A 260 21.70 12.33 -0.81
C PHE A 260 22.91 12.63 -1.68
N PHE A 261 23.77 13.55 -1.22
CA PHE A 261 25.05 13.85 -1.82
C PHE A 261 26.04 14.34 -0.77
N LEU A 262 27.32 14.21 -1.07
CA LEU A 262 28.39 14.70 -0.21
C LEU A 262 28.72 16.15 -0.57
N ASP A 263 28.55 17.07 0.40
CA ASP A 263 28.97 18.46 0.30
C ASP A 263 30.11 18.70 1.32
N GLY A 264 31.32 18.76 0.83
CA GLY A 264 32.51 18.81 1.68
C GLY A 264 32.64 17.61 2.61
N SER A 265 32.42 17.79 3.89
CA SER A 265 32.47 16.72 4.90
C SER A 265 31.11 16.21 5.31
N THR A 266 30.01 16.86 4.88
CA THR A 266 28.64 16.60 5.34
C THR A 266 27.81 16.00 4.22
N ILE A 267 26.99 14.99 4.54
CA ILE A 267 26.02 14.45 3.63
C ILE A 267 24.74 15.28 3.73
N LYS A 268 24.31 15.85 2.61
CA LYS A 268 23.09 16.64 2.48
C LYS A 268 22.02 15.87 1.70
N THR A 269 20.77 16.23 1.93
CA THR A 269 19.61 15.76 1.17
C THR A 269 19.54 16.54 -0.15
N ARG A 270 19.25 15.85 -1.26
CA ARG A 270 19.00 16.49 -2.55
C ARG A 270 17.64 17.17 -2.59
N ASP A 271 17.44 18.00 -3.61
CA ASP A 271 16.15 18.63 -3.90
C ASP A 271 15.11 17.61 -4.37
N MET A 272 13.86 18.05 -4.44
CA MET A 272 12.73 17.29 -4.97
C MET A 272 12.84 17.10 -6.49
N ILE A 273 12.21 16.05 -7.01
CA ILE A 273 11.83 15.94 -8.41
C ILE A 273 10.39 16.41 -8.54
N PHE A 274 10.19 17.41 -9.39
CA PHE A 274 8.88 17.94 -9.71
C PHE A 274 8.34 17.29 -10.99
N HIS A 275 7.09 16.89 -10.97
CA HIS A 275 6.37 16.37 -12.12
C HIS A 275 5.17 17.28 -12.39
N ASP A 276 5.12 17.82 -13.60
CA ASP A 276 3.92 18.48 -14.09
C ASP A 276 2.84 17.44 -14.36
N LEU A 277 1.63 17.76 -14.00
CA LEU A 277 0.48 16.88 -14.17
C LEU A 277 -0.33 17.35 -15.37
N PRO A 278 -0.58 16.48 -16.37
CA PRO A 278 -1.25 16.86 -17.61
C PRO A 278 -2.77 16.93 -17.43
N TRP A 279 -3.20 17.71 -16.45
CA TRP A 279 -4.63 17.89 -16.22
C TRP A 279 -5.27 18.75 -17.32
N PRO A 280 -6.47 18.40 -17.83
CA PRO A 280 -7.22 19.23 -18.75
C PRO A 280 -7.84 20.39 -17.99
N VAL A 281 -7.06 21.45 -17.79
CA VAL A 281 -7.41 22.61 -16.94
C VAL A 281 -8.75 23.21 -17.34
N GLU A 282 -8.96 23.47 -18.64
CA GLU A 282 -10.20 24.07 -19.15
C GLU A 282 -11.43 23.20 -18.86
N THR A 283 -11.29 21.87 -19.00
CA THR A 283 -12.38 20.93 -18.70
C THR A 283 -12.67 20.87 -17.21
N LEU A 284 -11.64 20.81 -16.37
CA LEU A 284 -11.80 20.81 -14.92
C LEU A 284 -12.41 22.13 -14.41
N GLU A 285 -12.00 23.28 -14.96
CA GLU A 285 -12.62 24.56 -14.66
C GLU A 285 -14.08 24.61 -15.11
N GLY A 286 -14.39 24.02 -16.27
CA GLY A 286 -15.76 23.91 -16.78
C GLY A 286 -16.66 23.02 -15.93
N LEU A 287 -16.12 22.05 -15.21
CA LEU A 287 -16.82 21.22 -14.22
C LEU A 287 -17.11 21.98 -12.90
N GLY A 288 -16.34 23.02 -12.58
CA GLY A 288 -16.56 23.90 -11.45
C GLY A 288 -16.62 23.17 -10.10
N GLU A 289 -17.79 23.17 -9.46
CA GLU A 289 -18.01 22.58 -8.11
C GLU A 289 -18.23 21.07 -8.12
N GLU A 290 -18.11 20.39 -9.26
CA GLU A 290 -18.24 18.95 -9.35
C GLU A 290 -17.17 18.26 -8.48
N GLN A 291 -17.58 17.24 -7.73
CA GLN A 291 -16.67 16.52 -6.86
C GLN A 291 -15.77 15.56 -7.65
N VAL A 292 -14.48 15.65 -7.39
CA VAL A 292 -13.46 14.82 -8.00
C VAL A 292 -12.55 14.22 -6.92
N GLU A 293 -11.96 13.09 -7.24
CA GLU A 293 -10.97 12.40 -6.41
C GLU A 293 -9.62 12.37 -7.15
N LEU A 294 -8.54 12.73 -6.45
CA LEU A 294 -7.18 12.49 -6.88
C LEU A 294 -6.54 11.47 -5.94
N ARG A 295 -6.35 10.26 -6.42
CA ARG A 295 -5.59 9.24 -5.70
C ARG A 295 -4.14 9.31 -6.08
N VAL A 296 -3.25 9.29 -5.10
CA VAL A 296 -1.79 9.28 -5.29
C VAL A 296 -1.18 8.12 -4.53
N THR A 297 -0.36 7.32 -5.21
CA THR A 297 0.41 6.23 -4.58
C THR A 297 1.88 6.35 -4.96
N LEU A 298 2.74 6.37 -3.93
CA LEU A 298 4.20 6.35 -4.08
C LEU A 298 4.73 5.02 -3.51
N SER A 299 5.43 4.26 -4.34
CA SER A 299 6.01 2.97 -4.00
C SER A 299 7.50 2.95 -4.32
N TYR A 300 8.33 2.58 -3.35
CA TYR A 300 9.78 2.47 -3.50
C TYR A 300 10.33 1.40 -2.56
N PHE A 301 11.52 0.88 -2.82
CA PHE A 301 12.17 -0.10 -1.95
C PHE A 301 13.35 0.53 -1.21
N ILE A 302 13.55 0.11 0.03
CA ILE A 302 14.64 0.57 0.88
C ILE A 302 15.70 -0.54 1.05
N GLU A 303 16.97 -0.15 1.19
CA GLU A 303 18.00 -1.02 1.72
C GLU A 303 17.85 -1.10 3.24
N PRO A 304 17.66 -2.29 3.82
CA PRO A 304 17.58 -2.44 5.27
C PRO A 304 18.93 -2.12 5.92
N ASN A 305 18.89 -1.49 7.10
CA ASN A 305 20.11 -1.15 7.81
C ASN A 305 20.82 -2.41 8.33
N PRO A 306 22.08 -2.66 7.92
CA PRO A 306 22.82 -3.82 8.42
C PRO A 306 23.05 -3.71 9.94
N GLY A 307 22.44 -4.60 10.70
CA GLY A 307 22.60 -4.72 12.14
C GLY A 307 21.75 -3.80 13.02
N GLU A 308 21.02 -2.83 12.43
CA GLU A 308 20.20 -1.87 13.20
C GLU A 308 18.74 -1.90 12.73
N ARG A 309 17.82 -1.88 13.70
CA ARG A 309 16.36 -2.00 13.44
C ARG A 309 15.56 -0.97 14.20
N GLY A 310 16.14 0.21 14.38
CA GLY A 310 15.49 1.36 14.99
C GLY A 310 14.78 2.24 13.96
N TRP A 311 14.31 3.40 14.40
CA TRP A 311 13.61 4.33 13.51
C TRP A 311 14.18 5.77 13.59
N THR A 312 15.16 6.03 14.45
CA THR A 312 15.77 7.34 14.61
C THR A 312 17.23 7.37 14.21
N LYS A 313 17.67 8.44 13.54
CA LYS A 313 19.07 8.74 13.19
C LYS A 313 19.80 7.53 12.61
N ARG A 314 21.05 7.28 13.05
CA ARG A 314 21.88 6.15 12.59
C ARG A 314 21.29 4.76 12.84
N HIS A 315 20.30 4.67 13.74
CA HIS A 315 19.60 3.42 14.05
C HIS A 315 18.39 3.19 13.16
N ARG A 316 18.06 4.11 12.26
CA ARG A 316 16.95 3.95 11.30
C ARG A 316 17.11 2.67 10.50
N TYR A 317 16.00 1.97 10.34
CA TYR A 317 15.97 0.75 9.55
C TYR A 317 16.07 1.03 8.05
N ALA A 318 15.35 2.04 7.57
CA ALA A 318 15.33 2.41 6.16
C ALA A 318 16.57 3.21 5.75
N SER A 319 17.11 2.89 4.58
CA SER A 319 18.23 3.60 3.94
C SER A 319 17.91 5.07 3.66
N HIS A 320 16.71 5.34 3.20
CA HIS A 320 16.15 6.64 2.85
C HIS A 320 14.63 6.60 3.04
N GLY A 321 13.99 7.73 3.03
CA GLY A 321 12.56 7.89 2.85
C GLY A 321 12.28 8.70 1.60
N LEU A 322 11.17 8.42 0.91
CA LEU A 322 10.61 9.30 -0.11
C LEU A 322 9.21 9.72 0.33
N ARG A 323 8.85 10.95 0.00
CA ARG A 323 7.53 11.53 0.26
C ARG A 323 7.01 12.19 -0.99
N PHE A 324 5.72 12.37 -1.09
CA PHE A 324 5.12 13.18 -2.13
C PHE A 324 4.34 14.35 -1.56
N ALA A 325 4.28 15.42 -2.32
CA ALA A 325 3.42 16.56 -2.05
C ALA A 325 2.83 17.08 -3.36
N VAL A 326 1.54 17.39 -3.34
CA VAL A 326 0.85 18.05 -4.45
C VAL A 326 0.92 19.57 -4.23
N LYS A 327 1.13 20.32 -5.31
CA LYS A 327 1.13 21.79 -5.31
C LYS A 327 -0.26 22.29 -4.95
N ARG A 328 -0.35 23.28 -4.08
CA ARG A 328 -1.61 23.96 -3.75
C ARG A 328 -1.95 24.99 -4.83
N PRO A 329 -3.23 25.34 -5.01
CA PRO A 329 -3.66 26.29 -6.03
C PRO A 329 -2.91 27.63 -5.97
N GLU A 330 -2.69 28.13 -4.77
CA GLU A 330 -2.14 29.49 -4.52
C GLU A 330 -0.59 29.52 -4.47
N GLU A 331 0.07 28.36 -4.61
CA GLU A 331 1.53 28.29 -4.52
C GLU A 331 2.18 28.49 -5.90
N ASP A 332 3.18 29.34 -5.96
CA ASP A 332 4.19 29.26 -7.02
C ASP A 332 5.24 28.17 -6.71
N VAL A 333 6.14 27.89 -7.63
CA VAL A 333 7.15 26.83 -7.50
C VAL A 333 8.09 27.08 -6.32
N ASP A 334 8.45 28.33 -6.04
CA ASP A 334 9.38 28.69 -4.98
C ASP A 334 8.72 28.56 -3.58
N THR A 335 7.48 28.99 -3.45
CA THR A 335 6.67 28.78 -2.23
C THR A 335 6.46 27.29 -1.96
N PHE A 336 6.14 26.51 -3.01
CA PHE A 336 5.99 25.08 -2.91
C PHE A 336 7.29 24.40 -2.47
N ARG A 337 8.44 24.75 -3.06
CA ARG A 337 9.76 24.28 -2.65
C ARG A 337 10.08 24.66 -1.20
N GLY A 338 9.77 25.87 -0.78
CA GLY A 338 9.93 26.34 0.60
C GLY A 338 9.14 25.47 1.59
N ARG A 339 7.88 25.13 1.27
CA ARG A 339 7.03 24.28 2.08
C ARG A 339 7.58 22.84 2.19
N ILE A 340 8.04 22.26 1.10
CA ILE A 340 8.65 20.91 1.10
C ILE A 340 9.91 20.90 1.95
N ASN A 341 10.79 21.90 1.82
CA ASN A 341 12.01 21.98 2.60
C ASN A 341 11.74 22.15 4.10
N ALA A 342 10.67 22.82 4.47
CA ALA A 342 10.24 22.94 5.87
C ALA A 342 9.72 21.58 6.39
N ALA A 343 8.85 20.91 5.64
CA ALA A 343 8.30 19.61 6.00
C ALA A 343 9.39 18.53 6.16
N ALA A 344 10.38 18.51 5.26
CA ALA A 344 11.50 17.58 5.34
C ALA A 344 12.35 17.80 6.60
N ARG A 345 12.57 19.05 7.02
CA ARG A 345 13.28 19.38 8.26
C ARG A 345 12.48 18.99 9.50
N GLU A 346 11.19 19.27 9.54
CA GLU A 346 10.31 18.90 10.65
C GLU A 346 10.25 17.37 10.84
N GLU A 347 10.24 16.60 9.77
CA GLU A 347 10.29 15.14 9.87
C GLU A 347 11.61 14.65 10.48
N GLU A 348 12.72 15.30 10.18
CA GLU A 348 14.03 15.00 10.77
C GLU A 348 14.07 15.27 12.27
N ASP A 349 13.44 16.34 12.73
CA ASP A 349 13.41 16.76 14.15
C ASP A 349 12.34 16.02 14.97
N SER A 350 11.60 15.08 14.38
CA SER A 350 10.48 14.36 15.01
C SER A 350 9.31 15.27 15.44
N ALA A 351 9.33 16.51 15.01
CA ALA A 351 8.29 17.51 15.27
C ALA A 351 7.38 17.65 14.04
N TYR A 352 6.74 16.55 13.61
CA TYR A 352 5.92 16.56 12.41
C TYR A 352 4.67 17.44 12.60
N GLY A 353 4.79 18.69 12.23
CA GLY A 353 3.76 19.71 12.19
C GLY A 353 3.20 19.95 10.79
N GLY A 354 3.30 18.96 9.88
CA GLY A 354 2.89 19.10 8.49
C GLY A 354 1.58 19.87 8.36
N GLY A 355 1.65 21.04 7.69
CA GLY A 355 0.49 21.91 7.52
C GLY A 355 -0.69 21.14 6.93
N GLN A 356 -1.87 21.38 7.47
CA GLN A 356 -3.11 20.80 6.93
C GLN A 356 -3.25 21.25 5.48
N ASP A 357 -3.14 20.30 4.55
CA ASP A 357 -3.70 20.43 3.23
C ASP A 357 -5.08 19.80 3.33
N ASP A 358 -6.12 20.62 3.31
CA ASP A 358 -7.49 20.17 3.41
C ASP A 358 -7.84 19.34 2.16
N GLY A 359 -8.63 18.29 2.36
CA GLY A 359 -9.08 17.38 1.30
C GLY A 359 -8.42 16.01 1.30
N TRP A 360 -7.26 15.79 1.95
CA TRP A 360 -6.65 14.46 2.05
C TRP A 360 -7.36 13.57 3.07
N VAL A 361 -7.76 12.38 2.65
CA VAL A 361 -8.47 11.40 3.50
C VAL A 361 -7.61 10.96 4.67
N LEU A 362 -6.37 10.57 4.45
CA LEU A 362 -5.46 10.12 5.48
C LEU A 362 -4.56 11.25 6.01
N GLY A 363 -4.03 12.02 5.09
CA GLY A 363 -3.04 13.06 5.36
C GLY A 363 -1.64 12.52 5.69
N PRO A 364 -0.63 13.41 5.68
CA PRO A 364 0.77 12.99 5.76
C PRO A 364 1.11 12.21 7.03
N ARG A 365 0.47 12.53 8.17
CA ARG A 365 0.74 11.84 9.45
C ARG A 365 0.42 10.35 9.44
N LEU A 366 -0.58 9.93 8.67
CA LEU A 366 -0.97 8.51 8.55
C LEU A 366 -0.30 7.85 7.36
N ARG A 367 -0.28 8.50 6.19
CA ARG A 367 0.20 7.88 4.95
C ARG A 367 1.72 7.72 4.90
N ASP A 368 2.50 8.67 5.47
CA ASP A 368 3.96 8.72 5.31
C ASP A 368 4.69 7.72 6.23
N ARG A 369 4.28 6.44 6.16
CA ARG A 369 4.83 5.34 6.96
C ARG A 369 5.29 4.19 6.08
N GLY A 370 6.54 3.75 6.28
CA GLY A 370 7.11 2.68 5.46
C GLY A 370 7.64 3.17 4.11
N SER A 371 7.59 2.29 3.11
CA SER A 371 8.08 2.52 1.74
C SER A 371 6.96 2.44 0.69
N LEU A 372 5.71 2.54 1.14
CA LEU A 372 4.51 2.51 0.30
C LEU A 372 3.48 3.47 0.91
N HIS A 373 3.15 4.50 0.16
CA HIS A 373 2.28 5.58 0.61
C HIS A 373 1.13 5.72 -0.37
N SER A 374 -0.10 5.69 0.10
CA SER A 374 -1.27 5.97 -0.73
C SER A 374 -2.26 6.85 0.02
N ASP A 375 -2.86 7.80 -0.68
CA ASP A 375 -3.88 8.69 -0.12
C ASP A 375 -4.82 9.16 -1.23
N VAL A 376 -5.99 9.63 -0.83
CA VAL A 376 -7.00 10.21 -1.72
C VAL A 376 -7.23 11.65 -1.29
N TRP A 377 -7.14 12.56 -2.23
CA TRP A 377 -7.60 13.92 -2.08
C TRP A 377 -9.00 14.02 -2.67
N GLU A 378 -9.92 14.64 -1.93
CA GLU A 378 -11.30 14.88 -2.32
C GLU A 378 -11.54 16.39 -2.34
N GLY A 379 -12.09 16.90 -3.43
CA GLY A 379 -12.38 18.32 -3.61
C GLY A 379 -13.13 18.62 -4.89
N THR A 380 -13.18 19.89 -5.26
CA THR A 380 -13.85 20.33 -6.50
C THR A 380 -12.93 20.21 -7.71
N ALA A 381 -13.52 20.08 -8.89
CA ALA A 381 -12.80 20.07 -10.14
C ALA A 381 -12.01 21.38 -10.37
N ALA A 382 -12.60 22.52 -10.01
CA ALA A 382 -11.95 23.82 -10.08
C ALA A 382 -10.72 23.94 -9.19
N ASP A 383 -10.76 23.39 -7.97
CA ASP A 383 -9.59 23.31 -7.09
C ASP A 383 -8.49 22.41 -7.68
N LEU A 384 -8.87 21.27 -8.28
CA LEU A 384 -7.94 20.35 -8.89
C LEU A 384 -7.26 20.93 -10.12
N ALA A 385 -7.97 21.72 -10.93
CA ALA A 385 -7.43 22.41 -12.11
C ALA A 385 -6.17 23.22 -11.78
N ASN A 386 -6.11 23.78 -10.56
CA ASN A 386 -4.98 24.58 -10.08
C ASN A 386 -3.89 23.77 -9.38
N ARG A 387 -4.06 22.44 -9.22
CA ARG A 387 -3.11 21.51 -8.60
C ARG A 387 -2.33 20.71 -9.64
N HIS A 388 -1.71 21.38 -10.59
CA HIS A 388 -1.06 20.77 -11.76
C HIS A 388 0.38 20.29 -11.54
N GLY A 389 0.82 20.14 -10.29
CA GLY A 389 2.17 19.68 -10.00
C GLY A 389 2.27 18.80 -8.76
N ILE A 390 3.13 17.80 -8.84
CA ILE A 390 3.46 16.91 -7.74
C ILE A 390 4.98 16.77 -7.61
N ALA A 391 5.49 16.81 -6.38
CA ALA A 391 6.89 16.58 -6.12
C ALA A 391 7.10 15.27 -5.37
N VAL A 392 8.17 14.56 -5.71
CA VAL A 392 8.75 13.49 -4.90
C VAL A 392 10.04 14.01 -4.30
N TYR A 393 10.18 13.89 -2.98
CA TYR A 393 11.33 14.43 -2.27
C TYR A 393 11.87 13.45 -1.23
N PRO A 394 13.21 13.44 -1.01
CA PRO A 394 13.83 12.52 -0.08
C PRO A 394 13.75 13.02 1.36
N THR A 395 13.71 12.09 2.31
CA THR A 395 13.85 12.33 3.74
C THR A 395 14.94 11.46 4.34
N GLY A 396 15.32 11.74 5.58
CA GLY A 396 16.48 11.12 6.23
C GLY A 396 16.39 9.58 6.32
N GLY A 397 17.56 8.95 6.25
CA GLY A 397 17.75 7.52 6.40
C GLY A 397 19.18 7.19 6.81
N TRP A 398 19.49 5.90 7.02
CA TRP A 398 20.83 5.52 7.50
C TRP A 398 21.94 5.76 6.45
N TRP A 399 21.64 5.87 5.17
CA TRP A 399 22.60 6.22 4.13
C TRP A 399 23.24 7.59 4.39
N ARG A 400 22.47 8.53 4.93
CA ARG A 400 22.97 9.84 5.33
C ARG A 400 23.84 9.78 6.61
N GLU A 401 23.50 8.90 7.54
CA GLU A 401 24.11 8.83 8.86
C GLU A 401 25.39 7.97 8.91
N LYS A 402 25.51 6.98 8.03
CA LYS A 402 26.64 6.04 7.99
C LYS A 402 27.58 6.33 6.81
N LYS A 403 28.20 7.53 6.82
CA LYS A 403 29.09 8.00 5.76
C LYS A 403 30.14 6.97 5.33
N ARG A 404 30.70 6.19 6.27
CA ARG A 404 31.72 5.16 6.01
C ARG A 404 31.29 4.05 5.05
N LEU A 405 29.99 3.89 4.83
CA LEU A 405 29.45 2.87 3.94
C LEU A 405 29.28 3.37 2.51
N GLU A 406 29.55 4.66 2.25
CA GLU A 406 29.57 5.30 0.93
C GLU A 406 28.30 5.00 0.10
N ARG A 407 27.12 5.10 0.78
CA ARG A 407 25.82 4.86 0.13
C ARG A 407 25.10 6.16 -0.30
N TYR A 408 25.66 7.30 0.04
CA TYR A 408 25.05 8.63 -0.16
C TYR A 408 24.98 9.05 -1.63
N ASP A 409 25.72 8.41 -2.51
CA ASP A 409 25.76 8.69 -3.96
C ASP A 409 24.90 7.74 -4.80
N ARG A 410 24.20 6.79 -4.14
CA ARG A 410 23.34 5.83 -4.84
C ARG A 410 22.03 6.46 -5.27
N GLU A 411 21.57 6.01 -6.44
CA GLU A 411 20.21 6.25 -6.92
C GLU A 411 19.23 5.26 -6.32
N VAL A 412 17.99 5.70 -6.22
CA VAL A 412 16.85 4.88 -5.80
C VAL A 412 15.71 5.05 -6.79
N ARG A 413 15.04 3.95 -7.10
CA ARG A 413 13.88 3.94 -7.99
C ARG A 413 12.61 4.17 -7.19
N TYR A 414 11.62 4.76 -7.84
CA TYR A 414 10.27 4.86 -7.31
C TYR A 414 9.23 4.78 -8.43
N ALA A 415 8.05 4.32 -8.06
CA ALA A 415 6.85 4.40 -8.88
C ALA A 415 5.88 5.40 -8.22
N LEU A 416 5.43 6.37 -9.00
CA LEU A 416 4.40 7.33 -8.64
C LEU A 416 3.19 7.07 -9.52
N ILE A 417 2.05 6.77 -8.90
CA ILE A 417 0.81 6.41 -9.58
C ILE A 417 -0.26 7.41 -9.16
N LEU A 418 -0.93 7.99 -10.14
CA LEU A 418 -1.97 8.97 -9.91
C LEU A 418 -3.23 8.55 -10.65
N THR A 419 -4.39 8.63 -10.01
CA THR A 419 -5.68 8.46 -10.67
C THR A 419 -6.55 9.67 -10.39
N LEU A 420 -7.02 10.28 -11.47
CA LEU A 420 -8.08 11.29 -11.44
C LEU A 420 -9.41 10.60 -11.73
N ARG A 421 -10.36 10.74 -10.82
CA ARG A 421 -11.72 10.22 -10.96
C ARG A 421 -12.73 11.34 -10.82
N ALA A 422 -13.66 11.44 -11.78
CA ALA A 422 -14.84 12.28 -11.71
C ALA A 422 -16.10 11.43 -11.58
N GLN A 423 -17.14 11.97 -10.92
CA GLN A 423 -18.43 11.28 -10.79
C GLN A 423 -19.28 11.39 -12.06
N THR A 424 -18.94 12.29 -12.96
CA THR A 424 -19.63 12.55 -14.23
C THR A 424 -19.20 11.60 -15.35
N THR A 425 -20.02 11.52 -16.40
CA THR A 425 -19.74 10.74 -17.62
C THR A 425 -18.80 11.43 -18.61
N ILE A 426 -18.02 12.43 -18.19
CA ILE A 426 -17.08 13.16 -19.04
C ILE A 426 -15.88 12.28 -19.35
N ASP A 427 -15.44 12.29 -20.61
CA ASP A 427 -14.29 11.55 -21.09
C ASP A 427 -12.98 12.31 -20.78
N LEU A 428 -12.54 12.23 -19.52
CA LEU A 428 -11.24 12.76 -19.09
C LEU A 428 -10.07 12.00 -19.71
N TYR A 429 -10.28 10.72 -20.06
CA TYR A 429 -9.22 9.87 -20.61
C TYR A 429 -8.69 10.42 -21.94
N THR A 430 -9.57 10.73 -22.87
CA THR A 430 -9.19 11.24 -24.20
C THR A 430 -8.46 12.57 -24.09
N GLU A 431 -8.86 13.46 -23.19
CA GLU A 431 -8.24 14.75 -23.03
C GLU A 431 -6.84 14.67 -22.39
N ILE A 432 -6.68 13.86 -21.33
CA ILE A 432 -5.38 13.65 -20.70
C ILE A 432 -4.43 12.90 -21.64
N ALA A 433 -4.92 11.89 -22.38
CA ALA A 433 -4.11 11.18 -23.37
C ALA A 433 -3.64 12.10 -24.49
N ASN A 434 -4.48 13.04 -24.93
CA ASN A 434 -4.10 14.05 -25.92
C ASN A 434 -3.06 15.03 -25.37
N ALA A 435 -3.20 15.50 -24.12
CA ALA A 435 -2.22 16.38 -23.49
C ALA A 435 -0.84 15.73 -23.40
N ILE A 436 -0.77 14.45 -22.97
CA ILE A 436 0.51 13.71 -22.94
C ILE A 436 1.13 13.55 -24.34
N SER A 437 0.32 13.43 -25.39
CA SER A 437 0.80 13.24 -26.75
C SER A 437 1.37 14.52 -27.39
N VAL A 438 1.02 15.70 -26.88
CA VAL A 438 1.46 17.00 -27.40
C VAL A 438 2.79 17.46 -26.77
N ASP A 439 3.08 17.04 -25.53
CA ASP A 439 4.30 17.47 -24.80
C ASP A 439 5.60 16.74 -25.21
N VAL A 440 5.61 15.96 -26.29
CA VAL A 440 6.81 15.24 -26.78
C VAL A 440 7.55 16.00 -27.91
N GLU A 441 7.33 17.27 -28.10
CA GLU A 441 8.26 18.10 -28.86
C GLU A 441 9.39 18.58 -27.94
N VAL A 442 10.39 17.73 -27.74
CA VAL A 442 11.68 18.12 -27.15
C VAL A 442 12.39 19.03 -28.18
N GLU A 443 12.43 20.31 -27.92
CA GLU A 443 13.40 21.20 -28.55
C GLU A 443 14.81 20.70 -28.18
N THR A 444 15.43 19.97 -29.09
CA THR A 444 16.88 19.75 -29.08
C THR A 444 17.53 21.01 -29.63
N ALA A 445 18.02 21.87 -28.74
CA ALA A 445 18.97 22.91 -29.06
C ALA A 445 20.39 22.47 -28.70
#